data_2f68714f4d3d72db9c09a605153741e9
#
_entry.id   2f68714f4d3d72db9c09a605153741e9
#
_cell.length_a   1.000
_cell.length_b   1.000
_cell.length_c   1.000
_cell.angle_alpha   90.00
_cell.angle_beta   90.00
_cell.angle_gamma   90.00
#
_symmetry.space_group_name_H-M   'P 1'
#
loop_
_entity.id
_entity.type
_entity.pdbx_description
1 polymer ?
#
loop_
_entity_poly.entity_id
_entity_poly.type
_entity_poly.pdbx_seq_one_letter_code
_entity_poly.pdbx_strand_id
1 'polypeptide(L)'
;MGKRKIDLSETLEATKETLGKATATIGKAKDTLGKAKDTAVAKVASTLDANGDGTIDIQDVIILAVKTPGVHISRDKFLRKELFKNYPPEVVDDAVARTPALAGIPAEEISKIADEVINFERVCVSGISTALGMPGGAAMAATIPADLAQYYGYTLRAIQKMLYLYGFPEIDSDEEGVSLDSETVNRIIICLGVMNGVAGANNAIKGLAKALAKGVEKKLLNTALTKGAFYPFLKSAMKWFGVKLTKEVLAKTVKSAIPVAGGIIGGGLTFVSFKPCCIRLKNALTDTLLSNPEHVSSTEENHIYSHIVDGTVYDAEYEDCEEDHSAEIAGDEKSEM
;
A
#
# COMPACT_ATOMS: atom_id res chain seq x y z
N MET A 1 -12.68 -81.11 -14.22
CA MET A 1 -12.27 -79.72 -14.35
C MET A 1 -13.57 -78.86 -14.54
N GLY A 2 -14.11 -78.31 -13.45
CA GLY A 2 -15.29 -77.49 -13.48
C GLY A 2 -14.92 -76.03 -13.78
N LYS A 3 -15.37 -75.53 -14.90
CA LYS A 3 -15.26 -74.11 -15.25
C LYS A 3 -16.28 -73.32 -14.37
N ARG A 4 -15.81 -72.54 -13.37
CA ARG A 4 -16.63 -71.55 -12.70
C ARG A 4 -17.08 -70.53 -13.75
N LYS A 5 -18.38 -70.45 -14.04
CA LYS A 5 -18.99 -69.37 -14.76
C LYS A 5 -18.85 -68.14 -13.84
N ILE A 6 -18.10 -67.13 -14.26
CA ILE A 6 -18.03 -65.83 -13.59
C ILE A 6 -19.41 -65.18 -13.88
N ASP A 7 -20.18 -64.96 -12.83
CA ASP A 7 -21.46 -64.25 -12.96
C ASP A 7 -21.17 -62.77 -13.20
N LEU A 8 -21.29 -62.34 -14.45
CA LEU A 8 -21.09 -60.96 -14.87
C LEU A 8 -22.03 -59.99 -14.19
N SER A 9 -23.20 -60.45 -13.77
CA SER A 9 -24.20 -59.56 -13.12
C SER A 9 -23.76 -59.19 -11.70
N GLU A 10 -23.21 -60.11 -10.95
CA GLU A 10 -22.70 -59.89 -9.60
C GLU A 10 -21.43 -59.00 -9.59
N THR A 11 -20.59 -59.18 -10.59
CA THR A 11 -19.38 -58.29 -10.76
C THR A 11 -19.79 -56.89 -11.18
N LEU A 12 -20.81 -56.72 -11.99
CA LEU A 12 -21.31 -55.41 -12.41
C LEU A 12 -21.98 -54.65 -11.26
N GLU A 13 -22.74 -55.31 -10.41
CA GLU A 13 -23.37 -54.72 -9.21
C GLU A 13 -22.30 -54.28 -8.17
N ALA A 14 -21.31 -55.15 -7.90
CA ALA A 14 -20.17 -54.82 -7.02
C ALA A 14 -19.35 -53.60 -7.53
N THR A 15 -19.19 -53.50 -8.85
CA THR A 15 -18.47 -52.37 -9.48
C THR A 15 -19.30 -51.09 -9.36
N LYS A 16 -20.62 -51.13 -9.57
CA LYS A 16 -21.49 -49.98 -9.38
C LYS A 16 -21.53 -49.48 -7.92
N GLU A 17 -21.56 -50.37 -6.97
CA GLU A 17 -21.52 -50.05 -5.55
C GLU A 17 -20.21 -49.40 -5.15
N THR A 18 -19.07 -49.91 -5.66
CA THR A 18 -17.74 -49.36 -5.42
C THR A 18 -17.59 -47.99 -6.05
N LEU A 19 -18.09 -47.81 -7.28
CA LEU A 19 -18.12 -46.49 -7.96
C LEU A 19 -19.01 -45.50 -7.23
N GLY A 20 -20.16 -45.89 -6.73
CA GLY A 20 -21.04 -45.08 -5.91
C GLY A 20 -20.36 -44.60 -4.61
N LYS A 21 -19.67 -45.49 -3.90
CA LYS A 21 -18.89 -45.17 -2.70
C LYS A 21 -17.75 -44.22 -3.00
N ALA A 22 -17.02 -44.42 -4.10
CA ALA A 22 -15.93 -43.56 -4.54
C ALA A 22 -16.47 -42.14 -4.88
N THR A 23 -17.58 -42.05 -5.60
CA THR A 23 -18.24 -40.78 -5.97
C THR A 23 -18.73 -40.03 -4.72
N ALA A 24 -19.34 -40.73 -3.75
CA ALA A 24 -19.74 -40.11 -2.48
C ALA A 24 -18.56 -39.64 -1.64
N THR A 25 -17.45 -40.37 -1.65
CA THR A 25 -16.20 -39.98 -0.96
C THR A 25 -15.58 -38.74 -1.60
N ILE A 26 -15.55 -38.67 -2.94
CA ILE A 26 -15.08 -37.50 -3.69
C ILE A 26 -16.01 -36.28 -3.42
N GLY A 27 -17.31 -36.48 -3.38
CA GLY A 27 -18.27 -35.42 -3.00
C GLY A 27 -18.01 -34.86 -1.60
N LYS A 28 -17.88 -35.75 -0.59
CA LYS A 28 -17.53 -35.33 0.78
C LYS A 28 -16.17 -34.62 0.87
N ALA A 29 -15.17 -35.11 0.16
CA ALA A 29 -13.85 -34.48 0.11
C ALA A 29 -13.92 -33.07 -0.52
N LYS A 30 -14.73 -32.91 -1.59
CA LYS A 30 -14.95 -31.61 -2.24
C LYS A 30 -15.69 -30.63 -1.32
N ASP A 31 -16.73 -31.09 -0.61
CA ASP A 31 -17.47 -30.27 0.37
C ASP A 31 -16.59 -29.87 1.57
N THR A 32 -15.77 -30.80 2.05
CA THR A 32 -14.81 -30.53 3.14
C THR A 32 -13.76 -29.52 2.70
N LEU A 33 -13.25 -29.66 1.48
CA LEU A 33 -12.30 -28.71 0.89
C LEU A 33 -12.94 -27.33 0.67
N GLY A 34 -14.18 -27.29 0.22
CA GLY A 34 -14.97 -26.06 0.09
C GLY A 34 -15.13 -25.34 1.43
N LYS A 35 -15.59 -26.05 2.47
CA LYS A 35 -15.73 -25.48 3.83
C LYS A 35 -14.41 -25.02 4.42
N ALA A 36 -13.33 -25.77 4.23
CA ALA A 36 -12.00 -25.38 4.69
C ALA A 36 -11.52 -24.10 3.98
N LYS A 37 -11.80 -23.98 2.68
CA LYS A 37 -11.48 -22.78 1.90
C LYS A 37 -12.30 -21.57 2.37
N ASP A 38 -13.61 -21.73 2.58
CA ASP A 38 -14.47 -20.65 3.06
C ASP A 38 -14.08 -20.18 4.46
N THR A 39 -13.74 -21.12 5.35
CA THR A 39 -13.24 -20.81 6.69
C THR A 39 -11.90 -20.07 6.64
N ALA A 40 -10.98 -20.48 5.74
CA ALA A 40 -9.70 -19.81 5.57
C ALA A 40 -9.88 -18.39 5.00
N VAL A 41 -10.79 -18.21 4.02
CA VAL A 41 -11.11 -16.90 3.46
C VAL A 41 -11.73 -15.99 4.52
N ALA A 42 -12.69 -16.48 5.31
CA ALA A 42 -13.31 -15.71 6.39
C ALA A 42 -12.30 -15.30 7.46
N LYS A 43 -11.38 -16.20 7.83
CA LYS A 43 -10.30 -15.88 8.77
C LYS A 43 -9.32 -14.84 8.23
N VAL A 44 -8.96 -14.92 6.96
CA VAL A 44 -8.12 -13.91 6.30
C VAL A 44 -8.84 -12.56 6.30
N ALA A 45 -10.12 -12.53 5.92
CA ALA A 45 -10.91 -11.31 5.91
C ALA A 45 -10.99 -10.66 7.29
N SER A 46 -11.30 -11.43 8.34
CA SER A 46 -11.36 -10.91 9.71
C SER A 46 -10.01 -10.46 10.29
N THR A 47 -8.90 -10.96 9.74
CA THR A 47 -7.56 -10.50 10.14
C THR A 47 -7.17 -9.23 9.39
N LEU A 48 -7.68 -9.05 8.17
CA LEU A 48 -7.42 -7.86 7.35
C LEU A 48 -8.32 -6.68 7.74
N ASP A 49 -9.48 -6.89 8.30
CA ASP A 49 -10.34 -5.87 8.89
C ASP A 49 -9.77 -5.47 10.27
N ALA A 50 -8.76 -4.61 10.25
CA ALA A 50 -7.96 -4.27 11.43
C ALA A 50 -8.63 -3.21 12.32
N ASN A 51 -9.57 -2.44 11.77
CA ASN A 51 -10.37 -1.44 12.47
C ASN A 51 -11.74 -2.01 12.93
N GLY A 52 -12.17 -3.17 12.40
CA GLY A 52 -13.39 -3.87 12.80
C GLY A 52 -14.67 -3.24 12.25
N ASP A 53 -14.62 -2.47 11.17
CA ASP A 53 -15.78 -1.83 10.55
C ASP A 53 -16.53 -2.72 9.56
N GLY A 54 -16.03 -3.93 9.31
CA GLY A 54 -16.61 -4.92 8.41
C GLY A 54 -16.22 -4.74 6.94
N THR A 55 -15.39 -3.76 6.62
CA THR A 55 -14.82 -3.53 5.28
C THR A 55 -13.31 -3.68 5.30
N ILE A 56 -12.72 -4.16 4.21
CA ILE A 56 -11.27 -4.22 4.07
C ILE A 56 -10.85 -3.09 3.15
N ASP A 57 -10.21 -2.09 3.72
CA ASP A 57 -9.76 -0.92 2.99
C ASP A 57 -8.28 -0.57 3.23
N ILE A 58 -7.84 0.59 2.73
CA ILE A 58 -6.45 1.03 2.86
C ILE A 58 -6.11 1.42 4.31
N GLN A 59 -7.09 1.82 5.12
CA GLN A 59 -6.86 2.18 6.51
C GLN A 59 -6.48 0.95 7.32
N ASP A 60 -7.16 -0.19 7.11
CA ASP A 60 -6.80 -1.47 7.72
C ASP A 60 -5.38 -1.88 7.41
N VAL A 61 -5.00 -1.75 6.15
CA VAL A 61 -3.65 -2.11 5.70
C VAL A 61 -2.60 -1.21 6.32
N ILE A 62 -2.87 0.08 6.46
CA ILE A 62 -1.98 1.03 7.15
C ILE A 62 -1.87 0.65 8.62
N ILE A 63 -2.97 0.35 9.30
CA ILE A 63 -2.99 -0.07 10.71
C ILE A 63 -2.17 -1.36 10.90
N LEU A 64 -2.35 -2.36 10.04
CA LEU A 64 -1.57 -3.59 10.09
C LEU A 64 -0.07 -3.35 9.84
N ALA A 65 0.24 -2.47 8.89
CA ALA A 65 1.61 -2.14 8.55
C ALA A 65 2.33 -1.42 9.70
N VAL A 66 1.69 -0.48 10.36
CA VAL A 66 2.26 0.28 11.49
C VAL A 66 2.61 -0.63 12.66
N LYS A 67 1.80 -1.67 12.92
CA LYS A 67 2.09 -2.69 13.94
C LYS A 67 3.30 -3.57 13.63
N THR A 68 3.85 -3.47 12.41
CA THR A 68 5.05 -4.23 12.01
C THR A 68 6.30 -3.60 12.65
N PRO A 69 7.12 -4.37 13.38
CA PRO A 69 8.31 -3.83 14.04
C PRO A 69 9.26 -3.13 13.06
N GLY A 70 9.75 -1.96 13.43
CA GLY A 70 10.71 -1.19 12.66
C GLY A 70 10.11 -0.41 11.48
N VAL A 71 8.79 -0.26 11.41
CA VAL A 71 8.11 0.58 10.42
C VAL A 71 8.24 2.06 10.75
N HIS A 72 8.15 2.44 12.03
CA HIS A 72 8.39 3.82 12.44
C HIS A 72 9.85 4.23 12.23
N ILE A 73 10.07 5.35 11.56
CA ILE A 73 11.39 5.92 11.28
C ILE A 73 11.47 7.31 11.91
N SER A 74 12.36 7.49 12.88
CA SER A 74 12.65 8.82 13.43
C SER A 74 13.35 9.69 12.38
N ARG A 75 12.80 10.87 12.12
CA ARG A 75 13.34 11.84 11.15
C ARG A 75 14.73 12.28 11.52
N ASP A 76 14.95 12.66 12.78
CA ASP A 76 16.25 13.09 13.29
C ASP A 76 17.31 12.02 13.08
N LYS A 77 17.06 10.80 13.58
CA LYS A 77 18.02 9.69 13.46
C LYS A 77 18.32 9.32 12.02
N PHE A 78 17.29 9.35 11.16
CA PHE A 78 17.44 9.02 9.75
C PHE A 78 18.26 10.08 9.01
N LEU A 79 17.91 11.36 9.13
CA LEU A 79 18.64 12.44 8.46
C LEU A 79 20.11 12.49 8.92
N ARG A 80 20.37 12.40 10.22
CA ARG A 80 21.75 12.33 10.73
C ARG A 80 22.51 11.16 10.15
N LYS A 81 21.93 9.96 10.17
CA LYS A 81 22.58 8.77 9.62
C LYS A 81 22.96 8.91 8.15
N GLU A 82 22.10 9.48 7.34
CA GLU A 82 22.34 9.58 5.89
C GLU A 82 23.26 10.76 5.56
N LEU A 83 23.07 11.92 6.20
CA LEU A 83 23.78 13.14 5.86
C LEU A 83 25.20 13.21 6.43
N PHE A 84 25.47 12.64 7.62
CA PHE A 84 26.83 12.57 8.18
C PHE A 84 27.83 11.81 7.30
N LYS A 85 27.36 11.05 6.32
CA LYS A 85 28.24 10.38 5.35
C LYS A 85 29.05 11.39 4.52
N ASN A 86 28.47 12.57 4.23
CA ASN A 86 29.00 13.51 3.26
C ASN A 86 29.04 14.97 3.75
N TYR A 87 28.43 15.30 4.89
CA TYR A 87 28.27 16.68 5.37
C TYR A 87 28.77 16.86 6.81
N PRO A 88 29.30 18.03 7.14
CA PRO A 88 29.77 18.34 8.51
C PRO A 88 28.57 18.52 9.47
N PRO A 89 28.83 18.41 10.80
CA PRO A 89 27.76 18.46 11.81
C PRO A 89 26.85 19.69 11.71
N GLU A 90 27.39 20.86 11.42
CA GLU A 90 26.64 22.12 11.36
C GLU A 90 25.57 22.10 10.25
N VAL A 91 25.91 21.53 9.08
CA VAL A 91 24.97 21.38 7.96
C VAL A 91 23.90 20.32 8.29
N VAL A 92 24.31 19.24 8.95
CA VAL A 92 23.37 18.18 9.34
C VAL A 92 22.41 18.67 10.42
N ASP A 93 22.89 19.40 11.42
CA ASP A 93 22.06 20.00 12.46
C ASP A 93 21.04 20.98 11.86
N ASP A 94 21.47 21.79 10.90
CA ASP A 94 20.60 22.72 10.19
C ASP A 94 19.55 21.98 9.32
N ALA A 95 19.95 20.92 8.64
CA ALA A 95 19.03 20.08 7.85
C ALA A 95 17.95 19.40 8.72
N VAL A 96 18.33 18.99 9.92
CA VAL A 96 17.41 18.41 10.91
C VAL A 96 16.47 19.48 11.48
N ALA A 97 17.01 20.64 11.84
CA ALA A 97 16.24 21.74 12.42
C ALA A 97 15.25 22.38 11.42
N ARG A 98 15.61 22.47 10.17
CA ARG A 98 14.80 23.04 9.07
C ARG A 98 14.46 21.99 8.03
N THR A 99 15.15 22.01 6.90
CA THR A 99 15.04 21.00 5.82
C THR A 99 16.40 20.80 5.15
N PRO A 100 16.66 19.64 4.51
CA PRO A 100 17.90 19.44 3.75
C PRO A 100 18.13 20.52 2.68
N ALA A 101 17.12 20.92 1.94
CA ALA A 101 17.21 21.95 0.91
C ALA A 101 17.59 23.33 1.51
N LEU A 102 16.97 23.73 2.63
CA LEU A 102 17.28 25.00 3.30
C LEU A 102 18.66 24.98 3.99
N ALA A 103 19.21 23.82 4.32
CA ALA A 103 20.58 23.66 4.80
C ALA A 103 21.63 23.70 3.67
N GLY A 104 21.20 23.93 2.42
CA GLY A 104 22.08 24.06 1.27
C GLY A 104 22.53 22.72 0.66
N ILE A 105 21.86 21.61 0.98
CA ILE A 105 22.15 20.31 0.38
C ILE A 105 21.60 20.30 -1.05
N PRO A 106 22.44 20.01 -2.07
CA PRO A 106 22.02 20.02 -3.47
C PRO A 106 20.91 19.03 -3.76
N ALA A 107 19.97 19.40 -4.63
CA ALA A 107 18.84 18.55 -5.02
C ALA A 107 19.28 17.20 -5.62
N GLU A 108 20.41 17.18 -6.35
CA GLU A 108 21.00 15.96 -6.90
C GLU A 108 21.46 14.99 -5.81
N GLU A 109 22.07 15.50 -4.72
CA GLU A 109 22.50 14.65 -3.60
C GLU A 109 21.29 14.11 -2.82
N ILE A 110 20.28 14.94 -2.59
CA ILE A 110 19.00 14.49 -1.98
C ILE A 110 18.38 13.39 -2.84
N SER A 111 18.33 13.59 -4.16
CA SER A 111 17.81 12.61 -5.12
C SER A 111 18.59 11.30 -5.11
N LYS A 112 19.90 11.35 -5.01
CA LYS A 112 20.77 10.17 -4.93
C LYS A 112 20.55 9.38 -3.65
N ILE A 113 20.48 10.05 -2.49
CA ILE A 113 20.15 9.41 -1.22
C ILE A 113 18.77 8.76 -1.29
N ALA A 114 17.78 9.43 -1.91
CA ALA A 114 16.45 8.86 -2.11
C ALA A 114 16.47 7.59 -2.98
N ASP A 115 17.29 7.54 -4.04
CA ASP A 115 17.45 6.34 -4.87
C ASP A 115 18.11 5.17 -4.11
N GLU A 116 19.09 5.46 -3.24
CA GLU A 116 19.69 4.45 -2.36
C GLU A 116 18.66 3.88 -1.38
N VAL A 117 17.84 4.74 -0.76
CA VAL A 117 16.74 4.36 0.12
C VAL A 117 15.74 3.46 -0.61
N ILE A 118 15.29 3.87 -1.81
CA ILE A 118 14.35 3.11 -2.63
C ILE A 118 14.91 1.72 -2.96
N ASN A 119 16.17 1.65 -3.38
CA ASN A 119 16.80 0.38 -3.72
C ASN A 119 16.95 -0.53 -2.50
N PHE A 120 17.32 0.00 -1.34
CA PHE A 120 17.43 -0.76 -0.10
C PHE A 120 16.08 -1.34 0.32
N GLU A 121 15.03 -0.51 0.44
CA GLU A 121 13.70 -0.97 0.85
C GLU A 121 13.12 -1.97 -0.15
N ARG A 122 13.36 -1.79 -1.46
CA ARG A 122 12.96 -2.74 -2.50
C ARG A 122 13.57 -4.13 -2.30
N VAL A 123 14.87 -4.20 -2.02
CA VAL A 123 15.55 -5.48 -1.78
C VAL A 123 14.97 -6.16 -0.53
N CYS A 124 14.78 -5.41 0.55
CA CYS A 124 14.24 -5.94 1.80
C CYS A 124 12.81 -6.49 1.61
N VAL A 125 11.89 -5.71 1.04
CA VAL A 125 10.49 -6.14 0.86
C VAL A 125 10.39 -7.34 -0.09
N SER A 126 11.19 -7.37 -1.16
CA SER A 126 11.17 -8.47 -2.13
C SER A 126 11.72 -9.77 -1.55
N GLY A 127 12.77 -9.69 -0.73
CA GLY A 127 13.33 -10.85 -0.03
C GLY A 127 12.33 -11.49 0.92
N ILE A 128 11.59 -10.69 1.67
CA ILE A 128 10.58 -11.18 2.62
C ILE A 128 9.35 -11.72 1.88
N SER A 129 8.85 -11.03 0.85
CA SER A 129 7.74 -11.54 0.01
C SER A 129 8.09 -12.88 -0.65
N THR A 130 9.36 -13.09 -1.01
CA THR A 130 9.85 -14.40 -1.49
C THR A 130 9.73 -15.46 -0.41
N ALA A 131 10.21 -15.17 0.81
CA ALA A 131 10.17 -16.12 1.93
C ALA A 131 8.74 -16.48 2.36
N LEU A 132 7.83 -15.48 2.44
CA LEU A 132 6.42 -15.69 2.79
C LEU A 132 5.62 -16.41 1.70
N GLY A 133 6.03 -16.29 0.44
CA GLY A 133 5.39 -16.99 -0.69
C GLY A 133 5.82 -18.46 -0.88
N MET A 134 6.88 -18.91 -0.18
CA MET A 134 7.39 -20.30 -0.32
C MET A 134 6.44 -21.41 0.16
N PRO A 135 5.65 -21.24 1.25
CA PRO A 135 4.84 -22.33 1.80
C PRO A 135 3.64 -22.69 0.93
N GLY A 136 3.46 -22.72 -0.22
CA GLY A 136 2.34 -23.07 -1.10
C GLY A 136 1.06 -23.69 -0.48
N GLY A 137 -0.04 -23.71 -1.20
CA GLY A 137 -1.30 -24.33 -0.77
C GLY A 137 -2.07 -23.58 0.32
N ALA A 138 -2.80 -24.27 1.18
CA ALA A 138 -3.61 -23.68 2.24
C ALA A 138 -2.80 -22.87 3.27
N ALA A 139 -1.53 -23.21 3.48
CA ALA A 139 -0.63 -22.46 4.36
C ALA A 139 -0.36 -21.04 3.82
N MET A 140 -0.36 -20.84 2.50
CA MET A 140 -0.17 -19.53 1.89
C MET A 140 -1.34 -18.58 2.15
N ALA A 141 -2.57 -19.08 2.25
CA ALA A 141 -3.71 -18.23 2.61
C ALA A 141 -3.53 -17.59 4.00
N ALA A 142 -2.93 -18.31 4.95
CA ALA A 142 -2.65 -17.78 6.30
C ALA A 142 -1.53 -16.73 6.32
N THR A 143 -0.66 -16.67 5.29
CA THR A 143 0.43 -15.68 5.21
C THR A 143 0.04 -14.39 4.48
N ILE A 144 -1.12 -14.33 3.81
CA ILE A 144 -1.57 -13.14 3.05
C ILE A 144 -1.62 -11.88 3.93
N PRO A 145 -2.20 -11.86 5.13
CA PRO A 145 -2.20 -10.67 5.98
C PRO A 145 -0.79 -10.21 6.36
N ALA A 146 0.10 -11.16 6.66
CA ALA A 146 1.48 -10.87 7.00
C ALA A 146 2.27 -10.32 5.78
N ASP A 147 2.05 -10.87 4.59
CA ASP A 147 2.66 -10.37 3.35
C ASP A 147 2.19 -8.95 3.02
N LEU A 148 0.90 -8.67 3.17
CA LEU A 148 0.36 -7.31 2.99
C LEU A 148 0.90 -6.34 4.04
N ALA A 149 0.87 -6.70 5.32
CA ALA A 149 1.42 -5.88 6.40
C ALA A 149 2.90 -5.56 6.17
N GLN A 150 3.68 -6.53 5.74
CA GLN A 150 5.09 -6.37 5.41
C GLN A 150 5.30 -5.48 4.19
N TYR A 151 4.60 -5.73 3.08
CA TYR A 151 4.71 -4.92 1.87
C TYR A 151 4.41 -3.44 2.16
N TYR A 152 3.30 -3.18 2.83
CA TYR A 152 2.94 -1.81 3.20
C TYR A 152 3.81 -1.26 4.32
N GLY A 153 4.31 -2.09 5.23
CA GLY A 153 5.31 -1.69 6.22
C GLY A 153 6.58 -1.12 5.57
N TYR A 154 7.16 -1.82 4.61
CA TYR A 154 8.31 -1.30 3.85
C TYR A 154 7.95 -0.12 2.95
N THR A 155 6.72 -0.09 2.43
CA THR A 155 6.20 1.07 1.70
C THR A 155 6.13 2.31 2.61
N LEU A 156 5.60 2.17 3.83
CA LEU A 156 5.56 3.26 4.81
C LEU A 156 6.96 3.72 5.24
N ARG A 157 7.91 2.80 5.40
CA ARG A 157 9.32 3.16 5.66
C ARG A 157 9.91 4.00 4.52
N ALA A 158 9.67 3.58 3.27
CA ALA A 158 10.12 4.33 2.10
C ALA A 158 9.47 5.71 2.01
N ILE A 159 8.15 5.81 2.26
CA ILE A 159 7.41 7.07 2.33
C ILE A 159 8.03 8.00 3.36
N GLN A 160 8.17 7.56 4.62
CA GLN A 160 8.73 8.36 5.70
C GLN A 160 10.12 8.90 5.34
N LYS A 161 11.02 8.04 4.90
CA LYS A 161 12.39 8.42 4.54
C LYS A 161 12.43 9.43 3.39
N MET A 162 11.60 9.24 2.35
CA MET A 162 11.49 10.20 1.26
C MET A 162 10.89 11.53 1.73
N LEU A 163 9.82 11.52 2.52
CA LEU A 163 9.24 12.74 3.09
C LEU A 163 10.28 13.54 3.87
N TYR A 164 11.10 12.89 4.70
CA TYR A 164 12.13 13.55 5.51
C TYR A 164 13.25 14.15 4.68
N LEU A 165 13.69 13.44 3.62
CA LEU A 165 14.71 13.97 2.69
C LEU A 165 14.21 15.21 1.94
N TYR A 166 12.92 15.25 1.61
CA TYR A 166 12.30 16.35 0.89
C TYR A 166 11.66 17.41 1.79
N GLY A 167 12.01 17.44 3.09
CA GLY A 167 11.72 18.53 4.01
C GLY A 167 10.40 18.45 4.76
N PHE A 168 9.63 17.37 4.63
CA PHE A 168 8.41 17.19 5.40
C PHE A 168 8.72 16.90 6.88
N PRO A 169 7.81 17.27 7.79
CA PRO A 169 7.95 16.96 9.22
C PRO A 169 7.83 15.46 9.50
N GLU A 170 8.25 15.07 10.69
CA GLU A 170 8.09 13.71 11.18
C GLU A 170 6.61 13.28 11.17
N ILE A 171 6.38 12.02 10.85
CA ILE A 171 5.05 11.43 10.95
C ILE A 171 4.77 11.16 12.42
N ASP A 172 3.78 11.86 12.96
CA ASP A 172 3.36 11.67 14.35
C ASP A 172 2.78 10.25 14.53
N SER A 173 3.25 9.56 15.55
CA SER A 173 2.70 8.32 16.07
C SER A 173 2.53 8.44 17.57
N ASP A 174 1.76 7.55 18.21
CA ASP A 174 1.74 7.47 19.65
C ASP A 174 3.13 7.15 20.24
N GLU A 175 3.28 7.26 21.54
CA GLU A 175 4.56 7.02 22.23
C GLU A 175 5.12 5.61 21.98
N GLU A 176 4.25 4.64 21.68
CA GLU A 176 4.60 3.26 21.37
C GLU A 176 4.87 3.03 19.88
N GLY A 177 4.59 4.02 18.99
CA GLY A 177 4.74 3.91 17.53
C GLY A 177 3.75 2.94 16.89
N VAL A 178 2.65 2.63 17.54
CA VAL A 178 1.70 1.55 17.17
C VAL A 178 0.40 2.11 16.59
N SER A 179 0.04 3.36 16.92
CA SER A 179 -1.20 4.00 16.45
C SER A 179 -0.90 5.31 15.73
N LEU A 180 -1.65 5.58 14.69
CA LEU A 180 -1.59 6.82 13.92
C LEU A 180 -2.92 7.56 14.05
N ASP A 181 -2.86 8.90 14.16
CA ASP A 181 -4.07 9.70 14.09
C ASP A 181 -4.62 9.79 12.66
N SER A 182 -5.86 10.23 12.53
CA SER A 182 -6.54 10.33 11.22
C SER A 182 -5.81 11.28 10.26
N GLU A 183 -5.14 12.33 10.76
CA GLU A 183 -4.35 13.25 9.95
C GLU A 183 -3.17 12.54 9.32
N THR A 184 -2.42 11.79 10.12
CA THR A 184 -1.26 11.02 9.67
C THR A 184 -1.66 9.94 8.67
N VAL A 185 -2.74 9.21 8.94
CA VAL A 185 -3.30 8.22 7.99
C VAL A 185 -3.63 8.88 6.66
N ASN A 186 -4.29 10.04 6.67
CA ASN A 186 -4.66 10.77 5.45
C ASN A 186 -3.43 11.29 4.68
N ARG A 187 -2.38 11.75 5.34
CA ARG A 187 -1.09 12.07 4.68
C ARG A 187 -0.48 10.85 4.00
N ILE A 188 -0.52 9.71 4.65
CA ILE A 188 -0.03 8.44 4.08
C ILE A 188 -0.86 8.07 2.85
N ILE A 189 -2.19 8.20 2.90
CA ILE A 189 -3.08 7.93 1.75
C ILE A 189 -2.74 8.84 0.56
N ILE A 190 -2.43 10.13 0.79
CA ILE A 190 -1.98 11.02 -0.28
C ILE A 190 -0.69 10.48 -0.92
N CYS A 191 0.31 10.10 -0.12
CA CYS A 191 1.56 9.54 -0.63
C CYS A 191 1.34 8.23 -1.40
N LEU A 192 0.52 7.33 -0.88
CA LEU A 192 0.14 6.09 -1.56
C LEU A 192 -0.61 6.37 -2.86
N GLY A 193 -1.46 7.41 -2.89
CA GLY A 193 -2.12 7.88 -4.09
C GLY A 193 -1.12 8.31 -5.16
N VAL A 194 -0.11 9.10 -4.81
CA VAL A 194 0.99 9.48 -5.72
C VAL A 194 1.74 8.25 -6.23
N MET A 195 2.14 7.34 -5.33
CA MET A 195 2.86 6.12 -5.69
C MET A 195 2.10 5.26 -6.70
N ASN A 196 0.78 5.24 -6.61
CA ASN A 196 -0.08 4.43 -7.47
C ASN A 196 -0.67 5.20 -8.66
N GLY A 197 -0.38 6.49 -8.81
CA GLY A 197 -0.86 7.30 -9.92
C GLY A 197 -2.35 7.66 -9.83
N VAL A 198 -2.90 7.75 -8.61
CA VAL A 198 -4.29 8.19 -8.40
C VAL A 198 -4.44 9.64 -8.87
N ALA A 199 -5.49 9.94 -9.63
CA ALA A 199 -5.75 11.27 -10.14
C ALA A 199 -5.83 12.31 -8.99
N GLY A 200 -5.22 13.49 -9.18
CA GLY A 200 -5.18 14.54 -8.18
C GLY A 200 -4.13 14.39 -7.07
N ALA A 201 -3.53 13.19 -6.88
CA ALA A 201 -2.57 12.93 -5.80
C ALA A 201 -1.33 13.84 -5.85
N ASN A 202 -0.81 14.12 -7.06
CA ASN A 202 0.34 15.02 -7.21
C ASN A 202 0.01 16.44 -6.77
N ASN A 203 -1.17 16.95 -7.11
CA ASN A 203 -1.60 18.28 -6.69
C ASN A 203 -1.86 18.31 -5.17
N ALA A 204 -2.40 17.23 -4.60
CA ALA A 204 -2.60 17.11 -3.17
C ALA A 204 -1.29 17.18 -2.38
N ILE A 205 -0.26 16.41 -2.77
CA ILE A 205 1.03 16.41 -2.06
C ILE A 205 1.75 17.76 -2.21
N LYS A 206 1.66 18.41 -3.37
CA LYS A 206 2.24 19.74 -3.62
C LYS A 206 1.53 20.82 -2.82
N GLY A 207 0.19 20.81 -2.78
CA GLY A 207 -0.60 21.71 -1.95
C GLY A 207 -0.30 21.57 -0.45
N LEU A 208 -0.14 20.33 0.02
CA LEU A 208 0.29 20.05 1.40
C LEU A 208 1.70 20.59 1.68
N ALA A 209 2.65 20.33 0.78
CA ALA A 209 4.01 20.84 0.90
C ALA A 209 4.05 22.38 0.95
N LYS A 210 3.22 23.04 0.14
CA LYS A 210 3.12 24.50 0.15
C LYS A 210 2.54 25.03 1.47
N ALA A 211 1.51 24.39 2.01
CA ALA A 211 0.93 24.78 3.29
C ALA A 211 1.95 24.64 4.43
N LEU A 212 2.72 23.53 4.45
CA LEU A 212 3.79 23.30 5.41
C LEU A 212 4.92 24.34 5.25
N ALA A 213 5.39 24.61 4.04
CA ALA A 213 6.44 25.57 3.77
C ALA A 213 6.03 27.03 4.15
N LYS A 214 4.75 27.36 4.05
CA LYS A 214 4.19 28.65 4.44
C LYS A 214 3.83 28.75 5.93
N GLY A 215 4.07 27.68 6.71
CA GLY A 215 3.84 27.67 8.15
C GLY A 215 2.36 27.74 8.53
N VAL A 216 1.48 27.11 7.73
CA VAL A 216 0.04 27.03 8.06
C VAL A 216 -0.10 26.29 9.39
N GLU A 217 -0.96 26.82 10.27
CA GLU A 217 -1.22 26.27 11.59
C GLU A 217 -1.67 24.79 11.53
N LYS A 218 -1.15 23.98 12.46
CA LYS A 218 -1.46 22.54 12.54
C LYS A 218 -2.97 22.26 12.56
N LYS A 219 -3.75 23.12 13.25
CA LYS A 219 -5.21 22.99 13.31
C LYS A 219 -5.88 23.11 11.94
N LEU A 220 -5.44 24.06 11.09
CA LEU A 220 -5.97 24.22 9.74
C LEU A 220 -5.57 23.06 8.84
N LEU A 221 -4.32 22.58 8.96
CA LEU A 221 -3.85 21.40 8.24
C LEU A 221 -4.65 20.15 8.62
N ASN A 222 -4.92 19.94 9.90
CA ASN A 222 -5.73 18.82 10.38
C ASN A 222 -7.15 18.89 9.84
N THR A 223 -7.78 20.08 9.85
CA THR A 223 -9.11 20.29 9.26
C THR A 223 -9.08 20.00 7.76
N ALA A 224 -8.08 20.51 7.04
CA ALA A 224 -7.94 20.29 5.59
C ALA A 224 -7.79 18.80 5.23
N LEU A 225 -7.02 18.05 6.02
CA LEU A 225 -6.78 16.64 5.81
C LEU A 225 -7.96 15.73 6.19
N THR A 226 -8.79 16.15 7.16
CA THR A 226 -9.88 15.29 7.66
C THR A 226 -11.23 15.57 7.02
N LYS A 227 -11.57 16.82 6.74
CA LYS A 227 -12.87 17.24 6.18
C LYS A 227 -12.79 18.50 5.30
N GLY A 228 -11.59 18.99 4.98
CA GLY A 228 -11.35 20.19 4.18
C GLY A 228 -10.85 19.86 2.77
N ALA A 229 -9.89 20.69 2.31
CA ALA A 229 -9.39 20.71 0.93
C ALA A 229 -8.98 19.36 0.34
N PHE A 230 -8.55 18.41 1.16
CA PHE A 230 -8.11 17.07 0.71
C PHE A 230 -9.23 16.02 0.72
N TYR A 231 -10.38 16.31 1.35
CA TYR A 231 -11.45 15.32 1.54
C TYR A 231 -11.96 14.70 0.23
N PRO A 232 -12.25 15.45 -0.86
CA PRO A 232 -12.72 14.86 -2.12
C PRO A 232 -11.70 13.90 -2.72
N PHE A 233 -10.42 14.26 -2.69
CA PHE A 233 -9.34 13.38 -3.13
C PHE A 233 -9.24 12.13 -2.27
N LEU A 234 -9.26 12.27 -0.93
CA LEU A 234 -9.15 11.14 -0.01
C LEU A 234 -10.29 10.14 -0.18
N LYS A 235 -11.54 10.61 -0.35
CA LYS A 235 -12.70 9.77 -0.65
C LYS A 235 -12.49 8.95 -1.93
N SER A 236 -12.01 9.61 -2.99
CA SER A 236 -11.70 8.96 -4.27
C SER A 236 -10.56 7.95 -4.15
N ALA A 237 -9.50 8.30 -3.43
CA ALA A 237 -8.35 7.43 -3.19
C ALA A 237 -8.73 6.19 -2.38
N MET A 238 -9.51 6.34 -1.31
CA MET A 238 -10.00 5.22 -0.50
C MET A 238 -10.85 4.26 -1.34
N LYS A 239 -11.79 4.78 -2.17
CA LYS A 239 -12.57 3.97 -3.10
C LYS A 239 -11.67 3.20 -4.08
N TRP A 240 -10.68 3.87 -4.66
CA TRP A 240 -9.72 3.25 -5.59
C TRP A 240 -8.92 2.13 -4.92
N PHE A 241 -8.38 2.37 -3.72
CA PHE A 241 -7.64 1.37 -2.96
C PHE A 241 -8.52 0.20 -2.51
N GLY A 242 -9.75 0.44 -2.08
CA GLY A 242 -10.68 -0.62 -1.69
C GLY A 242 -10.92 -1.61 -2.83
N VAL A 243 -11.17 -1.13 -4.05
CA VAL A 243 -11.32 -1.99 -5.24
C VAL A 243 -10.04 -2.74 -5.58
N LYS A 244 -8.88 -2.09 -5.49
CA LYS A 244 -7.58 -2.71 -5.80
C LYS A 244 -7.22 -3.79 -4.78
N LEU A 245 -7.33 -3.50 -3.49
CA LEU A 245 -7.03 -4.44 -2.41
C LEU A 245 -7.90 -5.70 -2.50
N THR A 246 -9.20 -5.54 -2.72
CA THR A 246 -10.11 -6.68 -2.89
C THR A 246 -9.70 -7.57 -4.06
N LYS A 247 -9.34 -6.98 -5.21
CA LYS A 247 -8.86 -7.74 -6.39
C LYS A 247 -7.52 -8.45 -6.10
N GLU A 248 -6.58 -7.80 -5.42
CA GLU A 248 -5.29 -8.40 -5.06
C GLU A 248 -5.44 -9.56 -4.06
N VAL A 249 -6.27 -9.39 -3.04
CA VAL A 249 -6.58 -10.44 -2.06
C VAL A 249 -7.21 -11.65 -2.75
N LEU A 250 -8.22 -11.43 -3.60
CA LEU A 250 -8.86 -12.50 -4.38
C LEU A 250 -7.87 -13.19 -5.31
N ALA A 251 -7.05 -12.43 -6.05
CA ALA A 251 -6.06 -12.99 -6.96
C ALA A 251 -5.01 -13.83 -6.22
N LYS A 252 -4.51 -13.38 -5.08
CA LYS A 252 -3.59 -14.15 -4.22
C LYS A 252 -4.24 -15.44 -3.71
N THR A 253 -5.50 -15.36 -3.24
CA THR A 253 -6.23 -16.53 -2.76
C THR A 253 -6.44 -17.58 -3.84
N VAL A 254 -6.74 -17.18 -5.08
CA VAL A 254 -6.90 -18.10 -6.22
C VAL A 254 -5.56 -18.70 -6.66
N LYS A 255 -4.50 -17.88 -6.72
CA LYS A 255 -3.15 -18.33 -7.11
C LYS A 255 -2.49 -19.24 -6.06
N SER A 256 -2.88 -19.14 -4.80
CA SER A 256 -2.36 -19.97 -3.70
C SER A 256 -2.66 -21.47 -3.85
N ALA A 257 -3.55 -21.83 -4.77
CA ALA A 257 -3.81 -23.23 -5.10
C ALA A 257 -2.66 -23.93 -5.86
N ILE A 258 -1.64 -23.18 -6.34
CA ILE A 258 -0.51 -23.72 -7.11
C ILE A 258 0.74 -23.71 -6.23
N PRO A 259 1.26 -24.87 -5.75
CA PRO A 259 2.47 -24.92 -4.94
C PRO A 259 3.72 -24.50 -5.74
N VAL A 260 4.70 -23.90 -5.05
CA VAL A 260 6.08 -23.60 -5.53
C VAL A 260 6.24 -22.36 -6.44
N ALA A 261 5.29 -22.02 -7.31
CA ALA A 261 5.40 -20.83 -8.14
C ALA A 261 5.16 -19.50 -7.34
N GLY A 262 4.48 -19.58 -6.19
CA GLY A 262 4.01 -18.42 -5.43
C GLY A 262 5.14 -17.53 -4.89
N GLY A 263 6.21 -18.09 -4.35
CA GLY A 263 7.31 -17.32 -3.76
C GLY A 263 8.12 -16.53 -4.79
N ILE A 264 8.49 -17.16 -5.90
CA ILE A 264 9.27 -16.54 -6.98
C ILE A 264 8.41 -15.49 -7.70
N ILE A 265 7.13 -15.80 -7.96
CA ILE A 265 6.21 -14.86 -8.62
C ILE A 265 5.89 -13.70 -7.69
N GLY A 266 5.61 -13.93 -6.40
CA GLY A 266 5.31 -12.90 -5.42
C GLY A 266 6.47 -11.93 -5.20
N GLY A 267 7.65 -12.43 -4.87
CA GLY A 267 8.86 -11.64 -4.67
C GLY A 267 9.33 -10.93 -5.94
N GLY A 268 9.26 -11.60 -7.10
CA GLY A 268 9.60 -11.01 -8.40
C GLY A 268 8.65 -9.87 -8.78
N LEU A 269 7.36 -10.03 -8.60
CA LEU A 269 6.37 -8.98 -8.86
C LEU A 269 6.57 -7.77 -7.94
N THR A 270 6.78 -8.01 -6.66
CA THR A 270 7.11 -6.96 -5.68
C THR A 270 8.37 -6.21 -6.08
N PHE A 271 9.43 -6.93 -6.48
CA PHE A 271 10.69 -6.34 -6.91
C PHE A 271 10.53 -5.42 -8.12
N VAL A 272 9.68 -5.80 -9.09
CA VAL A 272 9.44 -5.00 -10.30
C VAL A 272 8.52 -3.81 -10.03
N SER A 273 7.46 -3.98 -9.21
CA SER A 273 6.44 -2.97 -8.98
C SER A 273 6.81 -1.91 -7.94
N PHE A 274 7.60 -2.26 -6.91
CA PHE A 274 7.92 -1.36 -5.80
C PHE A 274 8.70 -0.11 -6.23
N LYS A 275 9.75 -0.29 -7.03
CA LYS A 275 10.61 0.84 -7.45
C LYS A 275 9.88 1.89 -8.26
N PRO A 276 9.10 1.56 -9.32
CA PRO A 276 8.33 2.57 -10.06
C PRO A 276 7.36 3.37 -9.19
N CYS A 277 6.70 2.73 -8.23
CA CYS A 277 5.83 3.42 -7.27
C CYS A 277 6.61 4.44 -6.42
N CYS A 278 7.74 4.04 -5.85
CA CYS A 278 8.59 4.95 -5.08
C CYS A 278 9.17 6.09 -5.92
N ILE A 279 9.52 5.83 -7.19
CA ILE A 279 10.03 6.88 -8.09
C ILE A 279 8.94 7.91 -8.40
N ARG A 280 7.67 7.52 -8.56
CA ARG A 280 6.57 8.50 -8.71
C ARG A 280 6.49 9.43 -7.51
N LEU A 281 6.55 8.88 -6.30
CA LEU A 281 6.56 9.72 -5.09
C LEU A 281 7.80 10.60 -5.03
N LYS A 282 9.00 10.07 -5.29
CA LYS A 282 10.24 10.85 -5.35
C LYS A 282 10.09 12.04 -6.30
N ASN A 283 9.63 11.80 -7.53
CA ASN A 283 9.46 12.85 -8.53
C ASN A 283 8.45 13.93 -8.09
N ALA A 284 7.34 13.53 -7.47
CA ALA A 284 6.36 14.48 -6.95
C ALA A 284 6.92 15.33 -5.80
N LEU A 285 7.75 14.74 -4.94
CA LEU A 285 8.38 15.42 -3.81
C LEU A 285 9.52 16.36 -4.23
N THR A 286 10.26 16.01 -5.28
CA THR A 286 11.37 16.82 -5.81
C THR A 286 10.89 18.19 -6.29
N ASP A 287 9.67 18.29 -6.80
CA ASP A 287 9.08 19.52 -7.31
C ASP A 287 8.01 20.06 -6.35
N THR A 288 8.41 20.38 -5.12
CA THR A 288 7.55 20.99 -4.09
C THR A 288 8.24 22.21 -3.47
N LEU A 289 7.49 23.11 -2.86
CA LEU A 289 8.04 24.29 -2.19
C LEU A 289 8.92 23.95 -0.98
N LEU A 290 8.79 22.76 -0.37
CA LEU A 290 9.66 22.29 0.72
C LEU A 290 11.04 21.85 0.24
N SER A 291 11.12 21.26 -0.93
CA SER A 291 12.35 20.71 -1.53
C SER A 291 13.03 21.67 -2.49
N ASN A 292 12.29 22.61 -3.06
CA ASN A 292 12.77 23.61 -3.99
C ASN A 292 12.20 24.98 -3.61
N PRO A 293 12.96 25.85 -2.91
CA PRO A 293 12.50 27.18 -2.54
C PRO A 293 12.11 28.10 -3.72
N GLU A 294 12.62 27.80 -4.92
CA GLU A 294 12.30 28.52 -6.17
C GLU A 294 11.11 27.94 -6.91
N HIS A 295 10.44 26.91 -6.35
CA HIS A 295 9.29 26.26 -6.98
C HIS A 295 8.16 27.26 -7.27
N VAL A 296 7.70 27.26 -8.53
CA VAL A 296 6.55 28.04 -8.96
C VAL A 296 5.30 27.20 -8.86
N SER A 297 4.43 27.55 -7.91
CA SER A 297 3.18 26.81 -7.67
C SER A 297 2.21 26.91 -8.84
N SER A 298 1.62 25.79 -9.22
CA SER A 298 0.55 25.71 -10.23
C SER A 298 -0.75 26.36 -9.73
N THR A 299 -1.71 26.52 -10.65
CA THR A 299 -3.06 27.03 -10.30
C THR A 299 -3.76 26.09 -9.30
N GLU A 300 -3.66 24.80 -9.50
CA GLU A 300 -4.25 23.77 -8.64
C GLU A 300 -3.62 23.76 -7.25
N GLU A 301 -2.30 23.91 -7.14
CA GLU A 301 -1.62 24.05 -5.85
C GLU A 301 -2.08 25.30 -5.10
N ASN A 302 -2.22 26.40 -5.82
CA ASN A 302 -2.73 27.66 -5.25
C ASN A 302 -4.18 27.51 -4.78
N HIS A 303 -5.01 26.83 -5.54
CA HIS A 303 -6.40 26.54 -5.20
C HIS A 303 -6.50 25.69 -3.92
N ILE A 304 -5.75 24.56 -3.86
CA ILE A 304 -5.71 23.72 -2.65
C ILE A 304 -5.23 24.54 -1.44
N TYR A 305 -4.15 25.33 -1.62
CA TYR A 305 -3.61 26.15 -0.56
C TYR A 305 -4.62 27.21 -0.04
N SER A 306 -5.35 27.88 -0.92
CA SER A 306 -6.39 28.85 -0.51
C SER A 306 -7.49 28.18 0.31
N HIS A 307 -7.98 27.02 -0.11
CA HIS A 307 -8.97 26.26 0.64
C HIS A 307 -8.49 25.80 2.02
N ILE A 308 -7.19 25.51 2.16
CA ILE A 308 -6.60 25.19 3.47
C ILE A 308 -6.63 26.43 4.37
N VAL A 309 -6.17 27.58 3.86
CA VAL A 309 -6.08 28.83 4.63
C VAL A 309 -7.46 29.37 4.99
N ASP A 310 -8.41 29.29 4.08
CA ASP A 310 -9.79 29.72 4.27
C ASP A 310 -10.57 28.78 5.21
N GLY A 311 -9.98 27.64 5.58
CA GLY A 311 -10.61 26.65 6.46
C GLY A 311 -11.87 26.02 5.86
N THR A 312 -11.92 25.89 4.52
CA THR A 312 -13.05 25.28 3.81
C THR A 312 -13.30 23.86 4.31
N VAL A 313 -14.53 23.57 4.72
CA VAL A 313 -14.98 22.25 5.18
C VAL A 313 -16.00 21.73 4.17
N TYR A 314 -15.87 20.48 3.78
CA TYR A 314 -16.83 19.76 2.95
C TYR A 314 -17.75 18.95 3.87
N ASP A 315 -19.05 19.25 3.88
CA ASP A 315 -20.02 18.45 4.58
C ASP A 315 -20.15 17.07 3.92
N ALA A 316 -20.31 16.03 4.75
CA ALA A 316 -20.35 14.64 4.30
C ALA A 316 -21.54 14.30 3.38
N GLU A 317 -22.48 15.22 3.19
CA GLU A 317 -23.69 15.11 2.37
C GLU A 317 -23.52 15.56 0.91
N TYR A 318 -22.29 15.64 0.38
CA TYR A 318 -22.15 15.85 -1.05
C TYR A 318 -22.55 14.57 -1.78
N GLU A 319 -23.78 14.57 -2.34
CA GLU A 319 -24.34 13.51 -3.18
C GLU A 319 -23.35 13.10 -4.28
N ASP A 320 -23.29 11.81 -4.53
CA ASP A 320 -22.55 11.19 -5.63
C ASP A 320 -22.97 11.84 -6.97
N CYS A 321 -22.25 12.86 -7.39
CA CYS A 321 -22.22 13.19 -8.80
C CYS A 321 -21.46 12.06 -9.48
N GLU A 322 -22.24 11.10 -10.00
CA GLU A 322 -21.79 10.07 -10.93
C GLU A 322 -21.30 10.75 -12.21
N GLU A 323 -20.05 11.21 -12.24
CA GLU A 323 -19.33 11.38 -13.49
C GLU A 323 -18.71 10.04 -13.85
N ASP A 324 -19.38 9.42 -14.80
CA ASP A 324 -19.02 8.17 -15.46
C ASP A 324 -17.68 8.30 -16.20
N HIS A 325 -16.57 8.12 -15.50
CA HIS A 325 -15.23 7.97 -16.08
C HIS A 325 -14.87 6.51 -16.40
N SER A 326 -15.88 5.69 -16.71
CA SER A 326 -15.66 4.29 -17.14
C SER A 326 -15.13 4.17 -18.59
N ALA A 327 -14.95 5.26 -19.33
CA ALA A 327 -14.61 5.23 -20.76
C ALA A 327 -13.09 5.34 -21.08
N GLU A 328 -12.23 5.68 -20.12
CA GLU A 328 -10.80 5.97 -20.44
C GLU A 328 -9.79 4.86 -20.13
N ILE A 329 -10.23 3.74 -19.52
CA ILE A 329 -9.32 2.62 -19.19
C ILE A 329 -9.26 1.54 -20.30
N ALA A 330 -10.06 1.67 -21.35
CA ALA A 330 -10.13 0.67 -22.45
C ALA A 330 -9.28 1.00 -23.70
N GLY A 331 -8.49 2.07 -23.69
CA GLY A 331 -7.81 2.61 -24.87
C GLY A 331 -6.36 2.19 -25.11
N ASP A 332 -5.64 1.62 -24.12
CA ASP A 332 -4.18 1.49 -24.20
C ASP A 332 -3.63 0.05 -24.35
N GLU A 333 -4.48 -0.93 -24.64
CA GLU A 333 -4.03 -2.34 -24.88
C GLU A 333 -4.02 -2.77 -26.35
N LYS A 334 -4.09 -1.87 -27.31
CA LYS A 334 -4.07 -2.22 -28.75
C LYS A 334 -3.03 -1.50 -29.60
N SER A 335 -1.82 -1.32 -29.12
CA SER A 335 -0.72 -0.92 -30.01
C SER A 335 0.63 -1.46 -29.52
N GLU A 336 0.82 -2.77 -29.55
CA GLU A 336 2.12 -3.41 -29.74
C GLU A 336 1.88 -4.90 -30.02
N MET A 337 1.68 -5.20 -31.30
CA MET A 337 1.97 -6.49 -31.89
C MET A 337 2.70 -6.27 -33.20
#